data_2f87b88aabab0909ba16c6dbb6df4d8c
#
_entry.id   2f87b88aabab0909ba16c6dbb6df4d8c
#
_cell.length_a   1.000
_cell.length_b   1.000
_cell.length_c   1.000
_cell.angle_alpha   90.00
_cell.angle_beta   90.00
_cell.angle_gamma   90.00
#
_symmetry.space_group_name_H-M   'P 1'
#
loop_
_entity.id
_entity.type
_entity.pdbx_description
1 polymer ?
#
loop_
_entity_poly.entity_id
_entity_poly.type
_entity_poly.pdbx_seq_one_letter_code
_entity_poly.pdbx_strand_id
1 'polypeptide(L)'
;MRQFRFALILLSLVPALAAAEKGLETLEQKASYSFGVDFAKRLKQQGIDLDISALNRGIQDQASGGKLAFEEGEMNQFKAEYTNQLRARLLQEQQALGAKNLEAGKQFLAENAKKEGVVTTASGLQYKVIKSGDGPTPKAEDTVTTNYRGTLIDGREFDSSYSRGQPASFPVNGVIKGWTEALQLMKVGGTWELYIPSDLAYGSAARSELIQPNSTLVFELEMLGIK
;
A
#
# COMPACT_ATOMS: atom_id res chain seq x y z
N MET A 1 -75.09 22.04 19.99
CA MET A 1 -73.80 22.33 20.64
C MET A 1 -72.87 21.10 20.56
N ARG A 2 -72.00 21.08 19.58
CA ARG A 2 -71.02 19.97 19.35
C ARG A 2 -69.60 20.48 19.73
N GLN A 3 -69.08 19.94 20.81
CA GLN A 3 -67.72 20.25 21.25
C GLN A 3 -66.73 19.44 20.42
N PHE A 4 -65.87 20.15 19.66
CA PHE A 4 -64.69 19.59 19.01
C PHE A 4 -63.55 19.49 20.04
N ARG A 5 -63.16 18.27 20.39
CA ARG A 5 -61.94 17.98 21.16
C ARG A 5 -60.78 17.92 20.19
N PHE A 6 -59.90 18.91 20.25
CA PHE A 6 -58.58 18.86 19.61
C PHE A 6 -57.70 17.90 20.40
N ALA A 7 -57.33 16.78 19.80
CA ALA A 7 -56.30 15.91 20.34
C ALA A 7 -54.94 16.47 19.94
N LEU A 8 -54.19 16.96 20.94
CA LEU A 8 -52.80 17.37 20.77
C LEU A 8 -51.94 16.12 20.66
N ILE A 9 -51.48 15.79 19.46
CA ILE A 9 -50.47 14.76 19.26
C ILE A 9 -49.09 15.38 19.65
N LEU A 10 -48.65 15.05 20.86
CA LEU A 10 -47.24 15.31 21.26
C LEU A 10 -46.37 14.34 20.45
N LEU A 11 -45.72 14.91 19.44
CA LEU A 11 -44.64 14.23 18.74
C LEU A 11 -43.45 14.20 19.69
N SER A 12 -43.20 13.09 20.37
CA SER A 12 -42.02 12.85 21.17
C SER A 12 -40.82 12.73 20.22
N LEU A 13 -40.12 13.83 20.06
CA LEU A 13 -38.78 13.85 19.48
C LEU A 13 -37.88 13.04 20.43
N VAL A 14 -37.58 11.79 20.11
CA VAL A 14 -36.55 11.01 20.77
C VAL A 14 -35.22 11.63 20.41
N PRO A 15 -34.41 12.17 21.35
CA PRO A 15 -33.07 12.55 21.04
C PRO A 15 -32.22 11.29 20.97
N ALA A 16 -32.11 10.70 19.80
CA ALA A 16 -31.08 9.74 19.50
C ALA A 16 -29.77 10.52 19.19
N LEU A 17 -29.16 11.09 20.22
CA LEU A 17 -27.75 11.51 20.21
C LEU A 17 -27.35 11.99 21.61
N ALA A 18 -27.06 11.09 22.50
CA ALA A 18 -26.36 11.43 23.74
C ALA A 18 -25.75 10.20 24.41
N ALA A 19 -24.98 9.41 23.70
CA ALA A 19 -23.77 8.91 24.31
C ALA A 19 -22.70 10.02 24.08
N ALA A 20 -23.02 11.25 24.46
CA ALA A 20 -22.07 12.34 24.49
C ALA A 20 -21.07 12.02 25.57
N GLU A 21 -19.92 11.62 25.17
CA GLU A 21 -18.59 11.70 25.65
C GLU A 21 -18.50 12.67 26.82
N LYS A 22 -18.60 12.09 28.05
CA LYS A 22 -18.43 12.88 29.28
C LYS A 22 -17.07 13.58 29.22
N GLY A 23 -17.08 14.92 29.14
CA GLY A 23 -15.88 15.74 29.20
C GLY A 23 -15.42 16.41 27.91
N LEU A 24 -16.19 16.33 26.79
CA LEU A 24 -15.87 17.03 25.53
C LEU A 24 -17.04 17.96 25.12
N GLU A 25 -17.27 19.01 25.91
CA GLU A 25 -18.41 19.91 25.70
C GLU A 25 -18.02 21.17 24.89
N THR A 26 -16.84 21.73 25.19
CA THR A 26 -16.37 22.97 24.55
C THR A 26 -15.65 22.71 23.23
N LEU A 27 -15.53 23.74 22.40
CA LEU A 27 -14.79 23.65 21.13
C LEU A 27 -13.30 23.30 21.40
N GLU A 28 -12.70 23.88 22.43
CA GLU A 28 -11.31 23.63 22.81
C GLU A 28 -11.11 22.17 23.20
N GLN A 29 -12.02 21.59 23.97
CA GLN A 29 -11.95 20.17 24.36
C GLN A 29 -12.06 19.24 23.17
N LYS A 30 -13.01 19.51 22.26
CA LYS A 30 -13.20 18.74 21.01
C LYS A 30 -11.99 18.86 20.09
N ALA A 31 -11.44 20.06 19.94
CA ALA A 31 -10.25 20.29 19.13
C ALA A 31 -9.03 19.57 19.74
N SER A 32 -8.82 19.67 21.05
CA SER A 32 -7.72 18.98 21.75
C SER A 32 -7.79 17.47 21.59
N TYR A 33 -8.98 16.89 21.73
CA TYR A 33 -9.21 15.47 21.48
C TYR A 33 -8.85 15.10 20.04
N SER A 34 -9.30 15.89 19.06
CA SER A 34 -9.02 15.64 17.65
C SER A 34 -7.52 15.69 17.33
N PHE A 35 -6.78 16.65 17.91
CA PHE A 35 -5.31 16.69 17.79
C PHE A 35 -4.66 15.44 18.40
N GLY A 36 -5.15 14.95 19.54
CA GLY A 36 -4.68 13.70 20.15
C GLY A 36 -4.89 12.49 19.26
N VAL A 37 -6.07 12.38 18.63
CA VAL A 37 -6.39 11.31 17.66
C VAL A 37 -5.45 11.36 16.46
N ASP A 38 -5.23 12.55 15.88
CA ASP A 38 -4.36 12.70 14.72
C ASP A 38 -2.89 12.43 15.06
N PHE A 39 -2.45 12.80 16.25
CA PHE A 39 -1.13 12.46 16.75
C PHE A 39 -0.96 10.94 16.90
N ALA A 40 -1.92 10.25 17.53
CA ALA A 40 -1.90 8.79 17.70
C ALA A 40 -1.92 8.06 16.35
N LYS A 41 -2.71 8.53 15.38
CA LYS A 41 -2.70 7.98 14.01
C LYS A 41 -1.31 8.07 13.35
N ARG A 42 -0.64 9.22 13.47
CA ARG A 42 0.72 9.40 12.92
C ARG A 42 1.73 8.46 13.58
N LEU A 43 1.69 8.31 14.90
CA LEU A 43 2.56 7.36 15.61
C LEU A 43 2.34 5.94 15.10
N LYS A 44 1.08 5.53 14.99
CA LYS A 44 0.71 4.19 14.49
C LYS A 44 1.20 3.95 13.05
N GLN A 45 1.03 4.95 12.17
CA GLN A 45 1.51 4.86 10.77
C GLN A 45 3.04 4.74 10.67
N GLN A 46 3.77 5.29 11.63
CA GLN A 46 5.23 5.20 11.72
C GLN A 46 5.71 3.94 12.48
N GLY A 47 4.81 3.08 12.92
CA GLY A 47 5.16 1.90 13.73
C GLY A 47 5.66 2.23 15.12
N ILE A 48 5.39 3.46 15.60
CA ILE A 48 5.81 3.93 16.92
C ILE A 48 4.76 3.51 17.95
N ASP A 49 5.18 2.69 18.90
CA ASP A 49 4.35 2.21 20.00
C ASP A 49 4.86 2.86 21.31
N LEU A 50 4.13 3.85 21.79
CA LEU A 50 4.47 4.59 23.02
C LEU A 50 3.51 4.25 24.17
N ASP A 51 4.03 4.31 25.38
CA ASP A 51 3.21 4.32 26.60
C ASP A 51 2.41 5.63 26.66
N ILE A 52 1.10 5.52 26.44
CA ILE A 52 0.20 6.68 26.41
C ILE A 52 0.12 7.37 27.78
N SER A 53 0.25 6.62 28.88
CA SER A 53 0.23 7.21 30.24
C SER A 53 1.46 8.06 30.47
N ALA A 54 2.64 7.56 30.09
CA ALA A 54 3.90 8.31 30.20
C ALA A 54 3.90 9.52 29.26
N LEU A 55 3.39 9.40 28.04
CA LEU A 55 3.22 10.51 27.11
C LEU A 55 2.32 11.61 27.69
N ASN A 56 1.14 11.26 28.19
CA ASN A 56 0.21 12.20 28.80
C ASN A 56 0.83 12.90 30.01
N ARG A 57 1.59 12.17 30.84
CA ARG A 57 2.31 12.77 31.95
C ARG A 57 3.32 13.81 31.48
N GLY A 58 4.12 13.50 30.45
CA GLY A 58 5.07 14.48 29.88
C GLY A 58 4.40 15.73 29.34
N ILE A 59 3.23 15.59 28.69
CA ILE A 59 2.41 16.72 28.23
C ILE A 59 1.93 17.56 29.40
N GLN A 60 1.43 16.94 30.48
CA GLN A 60 0.95 17.64 31.68
C GLN A 60 2.07 18.37 32.41
N ASP A 61 3.22 17.71 32.64
CA ASP A 61 4.38 18.28 33.28
C ASP A 61 4.88 19.53 32.55
N GLN A 62 4.98 19.45 31.22
CA GLN A 62 5.38 20.59 30.40
C GLN A 62 4.34 21.72 30.37
N ALA A 63 3.05 21.40 30.24
CA ALA A 63 1.98 22.39 30.15
C ALA A 63 1.76 23.16 31.49
N SER A 64 2.01 22.50 32.63
CA SER A 64 1.88 23.14 33.95
C SER A 64 3.08 24.00 34.34
N GLY A 65 4.18 23.97 33.57
CA GLY A 65 5.43 24.62 33.93
C GLY A 65 6.11 24.00 35.15
N GLY A 66 5.74 22.75 35.50
CA GLY A 66 6.27 22.01 36.63
C GLY A 66 7.69 21.47 36.36
N LYS A 67 8.25 20.82 37.38
CA LYS A 67 9.54 20.13 37.25
C LYS A 67 9.36 18.90 36.36
N LEU A 68 10.15 18.83 35.28
CA LEU A 68 10.19 17.66 34.42
C LEU A 68 10.82 16.45 35.17
N ALA A 69 10.41 15.25 34.81
CA ALA A 69 10.92 14.01 35.42
C ALA A 69 12.40 13.74 35.08
N PHE A 70 12.89 14.27 33.94
CA PHE A 70 14.26 14.08 33.45
C PHE A 70 14.81 15.40 32.93
N GLU A 71 16.15 15.50 32.94
CA GLU A 71 16.86 16.60 32.30
C GLU A 71 16.80 16.48 30.76
N GLU A 72 16.94 17.60 30.06
CA GLU A 72 16.83 17.63 28.58
C GLU A 72 17.83 16.69 27.91
N GLY A 73 19.05 16.59 28.43
CA GLY A 73 20.09 15.68 27.93
C GLY A 73 19.67 14.22 28.04
N GLU A 74 19.11 13.80 29.15
CA GLU A 74 18.62 12.43 29.39
C GLU A 74 17.43 12.12 28.43
N MET A 75 16.48 13.04 28.30
CA MET A 75 15.35 12.87 27.39
C MET A 75 15.81 12.71 25.93
N ASN A 76 16.86 13.41 25.52
CA ASN A 76 17.43 13.28 24.18
C ASN A 76 18.10 11.91 23.99
N GLN A 77 18.79 11.39 25.01
CA GLN A 77 19.37 10.04 24.97
C GLN A 77 18.27 8.97 24.85
N PHE A 78 17.22 9.02 25.67
CA PHE A 78 16.09 8.06 25.60
C PHE A 78 15.41 8.07 24.22
N LYS A 79 15.17 9.26 23.67
CA LYS A 79 14.59 9.40 22.32
C LYS A 79 15.50 8.79 21.24
N ALA A 80 16.81 9.03 21.33
CA ALA A 80 17.78 8.48 20.39
C ALA A 80 17.86 6.95 20.50
N GLU A 81 17.93 6.41 21.70
CA GLU A 81 17.95 4.97 21.94
C GLU A 81 16.70 4.29 21.42
N TYR A 82 15.51 4.80 21.77
CA TYR A 82 14.24 4.27 21.29
C TYR A 82 14.15 4.31 19.77
N THR A 83 14.58 5.42 19.14
CA THR A 83 14.57 5.55 17.68
C THR A 83 15.50 4.52 17.02
N ASN A 84 16.69 4.26 17.61
CA ASN A 84 17.60 3.24 17.10
C ASN A 84 17.03 1.83 17.23
N GLN A 85 16.41 1.51 18.36
CA GLN A 85 15.74 0.21 18.58
C GLN A 85 14.57 0.03 17.61
N LEU A 86 13.74 1.06 17.42
CA LEU A 86 12.63 1.04 16.47
C LEU A 86 13.13 0.78 15.04
N ARG A 87 14.18 1.51 14.62
CA ARG A 87 14.77 1.34 13.29
C ARG A 87 15.32 -0.08 13.08
N ALA A 88 16.00 -0.62 14.09
CA ALA A 88 16.52 -2.00 14.03
C ALA A 88 15.39 -3.02 13.91
N ARG A 89 14.30 -2.86 14.69
CA ARG A 89 13.11 -3.71 14.62
C ARG A 89 12.46 -3.66 13.24
N LEU A 90 12.18 -2.47 12.72
CA LEU A 90 11.55 -2.30 11.41
C LEU A 90 12.40 -2.88 10.27
N LEU A 91 13.72 -2.73 10.34
CA LEU A 91 14.64 -3.34 9.38
C LEU A 91 14.57 -4.88 9.45
N GLN A 92 14.56 -5.44 10.64
CA GLN A 92 14.45 -6.89 10.83
C GLN A 92 13.11 -7.43 10.30
N GLU A 93 12.00 -6.74 10.61
CA GLU A 93 10.67 -7.10 10.09
C GLU A 93 10.62 -7.05 8.56
N GLN A 94 11.20 -6.00 7.96
CA GLN A 94 11.30 -5.85 6.50
C GLN A 94 12.14 -6.97 5.87
N GLN A 95 13.27 -7.32 6.47
CA GLN A 95 14.12 -8.41 5.99
C GLN A 95 13.41 -9.77 6.09
N ALA A 96 12.75 -10.04 7.21
CA ALA A 96 11.98 -11.28 7.41
C ALA A 96 10.83 -11.40 6.39
N LEU A 97 10.09 -10.30 6.16
CA LEU A 97 9.05 -10.25 5.15
C LEU A 97 9.60 -10.46 3.74
N GLY A 98 10.72 -9.80 3.43
CA GLY A 98 11.39 -9.97 2.14
C GLY A 98 11.88 -11.40 1.89
N ALA A 99 12.41 -12.08 2.91
CA ALA A 99 12.81 -13.48 2.82
C ALA A 99 11.59 -14.40 2.58
N LYS A 100 10.50 -14.16 3.29
CA LYS A 100 9.23 -14.89 3.11
C LYS A 100 8.67 -14.70 1.69
N ASN A 101 8.64 -13.47 1.18
CA ASN A 101 8.15 -13.18 -0.16
C ASN A 101 9.02 -13.82 -1.24
N LEU A 102 10.35 -13.79 -1.07
CA LEU A 102 11.28 -14.42 -2.00
C LEU A 102 11.04 -15.94 -2.10
N GLU A 103 10.87 -16.60 -0.96
CA GLU A 103 10.60 -18.04 -0.93
C GLU A 103 9.24 -18.39 -1.55
N ALA A 104 8.18 -17.65 -1.19
CA ALA A 104 6.86 -17.82 -1.77
C ALA A 104 6.88 -17.55 -3.29
N GLY A 105 7.61 -16.55 -3.74
CA GLY A 105 7.80 -16.26 -5.16
C GLY A 105 8.51 -17.38 -5.92
N LYS A 106 9.59 -17.94 -5.36
CA LYS A 106 10.29 -19.08 -5.95
C LYS A 106 9.39 -20.29 -6.09
N GLN A 107 8.65 -20.65 -5.05
CA GLN A 107 7.71 -21.76 -5.06
C GLN A 107 6.61 -21.53 -6.12
N PHE A 108 6.02 -20.34 -6.14
CA PHE A 108 5.02 -19.97 -7.15
C PHE A 108 5.57 -20.13 -8.58
N LEU A 109 6.74 -19.59 -8.87
CA LEU A 109 7.35 -19.66 -10.21
C LEU A 109 7.73 -21.09 -10.58
N ALA A 110 8.23 -21.92 -9.64
CA ALA A 110 8.54 -23.30 -9.89
C ALA A 110 7.28 -24.13 -10.25
N GLU A 111 6.15 -23.88 -9.60
CA GLU A 111 4.88 -24.52 -9.95
C GLU A 111 4.30 -23.96 -11.25
N ASN A 112 4.43 -22.65 -11.46
CA ASN A 112 3.91 -21.99 -12.65
C ASN A 112 4.62 -22.47 -13.93
N ALA A 113 5.93 -22.72 -13.87
CA ALA A 113 6.71 -23.23 -15.00
C ALA A 113 6.22 -24.61 -15.53
N LYS A 114 5.49 -25.37 -14.69
CA LYS A 114 4.92 -26.67 -15.08
C LYS A 114 3.59 -26.56 -15.82
N LYS A 115 2.97 -25.38 -15.82
CA LYS A 115 1.67 -25.17 -16.43
C LYS A 115 1.78 -25.10 -17.94
N GLU A 116 0.78 -25.64 -18.63
CA GLU A 116 0.71 -25.64 -20.08
C GLU A 116 0.73 -24.22 -20.65
N GLY A 117 1.58 -24.01 -21.66
CA GLY A 117 1.73 -22.73 -22.34
C GLY A 117 2.59 -21.70 -21.61
N VAL A 118 3.14 -22.00 -20.44
CA VAL A 118 4.10 -21.15 -19.75
C VAL A 118 5.50 -21.36 -20.30
N VAL A 119 6.15 -20.29 -20.69
CA VAL A 119 7.54 -20.24 -21.16
C VAL A 119 8.39 -19.53 -20.12
N THR A 120 9.57 -20.07 -19.80
CA THR A 120 10.56 -19.44 -18.92
C THR A 120 11.75 -18.98 -19.75
N THR A 121 12.13 -17.72 -19.67
CA THR A 121 13.31 -17.18 -20.36
C THR A 121 14.60 -17.41 -19.57
N ALA A 122 15.74 -17.12 -20.17
CA ALA A 122 17.05 -17.24 -19.52
C ALA A 122 17.22 -16.32 -18.29
N SER A 123 16.50 -15.18 -18.26
CA SER A 123 16.50 -14.25 -17.12
C SER A 123 15.65 -14.74 -15.94
N GLY A 124 14.81 -15.75 -16.16
CA GLY A 124 13.83 -16.24 -15.18
C GLY A 124 12.44 -15.57 -15.31
N LEU A 125 12.25 -14.64 -16.26
CA LEU A 125 10.92 -14.18 -16.61
C LEU A 125 10.08 -15.35 -17.09
N GLN A 126 8.83 -15.45 -16.61
CA GLN A 126 7.88 -16.40 -17.17
C GLN A 126 6.73 -15.64 -17.85
N TYR A 127 6.25 -16.19 -18.93
CA TYR A 127 5.10 -15.64 -19.64
C TYR A 127 4.23 -16.71 -20.26
N LYS A 128 2.96 -16.40 -20.43
CA LYS A 128 2.00 -17.20 -21.21
C LYS A 128 1.35 -16.30 -22.25
N VAL A 129 1.37 -16.76 -23.50
CA VAL A 129 0.68 -16.07 -24.61
C VAL A 129 -0.80 -16.39 -24.53
N ILE A 130 -1.64 -15.40 -24.20
CA ILE A 130 -3.10 -15.52 -24.21
C ILE A 130 -3.64 -15.23 -25.60
N LYS A 131 -3.12 -14.21 -26.25
CA LYS A 131 -3.43 -13.84 -27.63
C LYS A 131 -2.15 -13.44 -28.33
N SER A 132 -1.87 -14.03 -29.48
CA SER A 132 -0.77 -13.60 -30.35
C SER A 132 -1.14 -12.30 -31.03
N GLY A 133 -0.21 -11.35 -31.07
CA GLY A 133 -0.31 -10.18 -31.92
C GLY A 133 0.18 -10.50 -33.35
N ASP A 134 -0.21 -9.68 -34.29
CA ASP A 134 0.20 -9.72 -35.71
C ASP A 134 0.96 -8.46 -36.18
N GLY A 135 1.01 -7.43 -35.31
CA GLY A 135 1.72 -6.17 -35.58
C GLY A 135 3.23 -6.27 -35.32
N PRO A 136 3.93 -5.13 -35.41
CA PRO A 136 5.38 -5.06 -35.18
C PRO A 136 5.73 -5.34 -33.72
N THR A 137 6.99 -5.74 -33.50
CA THR A 137 7.59 -5.86 -32.16
C THR A 137 8.35 -4.58 -31.82
N PRO A 138 8.15 -3.97 -30.65
CA PRO A 138 8.83 -2.74 -30.28
C PRO A 138 10.32 -2.96 -29.98
N LYS A 139 11.11 -1.91 -30.21
CA LYS A 139 12.51 -1.83 -29.79
C LYS A 139 12.63 -1.18 -28.42
N ALA A 140 13.82 -1.23 -27.83
CA ALA A 140 14.08 -0.68 -26.50
C ALA A 140 13.81 0.83 -26.38
N GLU A 141 14.00 1.58 -27.48
CA GLU A 141 13.84 3.04 -27.54
C GLU A 141 12.41 3.48 -27.81
N ASP A 142 11.54 2.55 -28.19
CA ASP A 142 10.16 2.84 -28.54
C ASP A 142 9.32 3.15 -27.30
N THR A 143 8.20 3.85 -27.52
CA THR A 143 7.15 4.03 -26.53
C THR A 143 5.96 3.16 -26.94
N VAL A 144 5.46 2.35 -26.01
CA VAL A 144 4.30 1.49 -26.24
C VAL A 144 3.07 2.02 -25.51
N THR A 145 1.89 1.77 -26.09
CA THR A 145 0.61 1.99 -25.44
C THR A 145 0.01 0.64 -25.07
N THR A 146 -0.37 0.46 -23.81
CA THR A 146 -0.80 -0.83 -23.26
C THR A 146 -2.03 -0.68 -22.39
N ASN A 147 -2.85 -1.74 -22.33
CA ASN A 147 -3.67 -2.03 -21.18
C ASN A 147 -2.95 -3.04 -20.29
N TYR A 148 -3.14 -2.95 -18.99
CA TYR A 148 -2.56 -3.90 -18.08
C TYR A 148 -3.30 -3.99 -16.75
N ARG A 149 -3.13 -5.11 -16.09
CA ARG A 149 -3.55 -5.38 -14.72
C ARG A 149 -2.41 -6.06 -13.98
N GLY A 150 -1.93 -5.43 -12.90
CA GLY A 150 -0.88 -5.97 -12.05
C GLY A 150 -1.44 -6.50 -10.74
N THR A 151 -1.08 -7.74 -10.40
CA THR A 151 -1.48 -8.41 -9.16
C THR A 151 -0.27 -9.03 -8.46
N LEU A 152 -0.39 -9.24 -7.17
CA LEU A 152 0.49 -10.12 -6.41
C LEU A 152 0.15 -11.59 -6.71
N ILE A 153 1.01 -12.52 -6.27
CA ILE A 153 0.79 -13.97 -6.43
C ILE A 153 -0.45 -14.49 -5.69
N ASP A 154 -0.99 -13.73 -4.72
CA ASP A 154 -2.23 -14.03 -4.01
C ASP A 154 -3.48 -13.40 -4.68
N GLY A 155 -3.31 -12.75 -5.83
CA GLY A 155 -4.39 -12.16 -6.64
C GLY A 155 -4.78 -10.74 -6.26
N ARG A 156 -4.21 -10.13 -5.21
CA ARG A 156 -4.50 -8.73 -4.86
C ARG A 156 -3.97 -7.80 -5.95
N GLU A 157 -4.85 -6.99 -6.52
CA GLU A 157 -4.50 -5.98 -7.52
C GLU A 157 -3.79 -4.81 -6.86
N PHE A 158 -2.65 -4.39 -7.43
CA PHE A 158 -1.92 -3.22 -6.97
C PHE A 158 -1.93 -2.08 -7.98
N ASP A 159 -2.16 -2.36 -9.27
CA ASP A 159 -2.27 -1.35 -10.31
C ASP A 159 -3.00 -1.91 -11.54
N SER A 160 -3.76 -1.04 -12.25
CA SER A 160 -4.52 -1.43 -13.43
C SER A 160 -4.85 -0.22 -14.30
N SER A 161 -4.61 -0.30 -15.60
CA SER A 161 -5.09 0.69 -16.56
C SER A 161 -6.62 0.63 -16.72
N TYR A 162 -7.20 -0.55 -16.56
CA TYR A 162 -8.65 -0.74 -16.63
C TYR A 162 -9.38 0.01 -15.50
N SER A 163 -8.84 -0.04 -14.27
CA SER A 163 -9.38 0.69 -13.13
C SER A 163 -9.31 2.22 -13.30
N ARG A 164 -8.37 2.71 -14.12
CA ARG A 164 -8.27 4.13 -14.51
C ARG A 164 -9.10 4.50 -15.73
N GLY A 165 -9.71 3.53 -16.42
CA GLY A 165 -10.56 3.73 -17.59
C GLY A 165 -9.83 4.14 -18.88
N GLN A 166 -8.49 4.08 -18.91
CA GLN A 166 -7.70 4.45 -20.08
C GLN A 166 -6.38 3.69 -20.17
N PRO A 167 -5.90 3.36 -21.39
CA PRO A 167 -4.58 2.81 -21.62
C PRO A 167 -3.47 3.73 -21.12
N ALA A 168 -2.32 3.16 -20.82
CA ALA A 168 -1.12 3.90 -20.43
C ALA A 168 0.00 3.74 -21.45
N SER A 169 0.84 4.76 -21.60
CA SER A 169 1.99 4.74 -22.49
C SER A 169 3.28 4.76 -21.70
N PHE A 170 4.24 3.91 -22.07
CA PHE A 170 5.52 3.76 -21.39
C PHE A 170 6.66 3.65 -22.39
N PRO A 171 7.82 4.28 -22.16
CA PRO A 171 9.04 3.92 -22.87
C PRO A 171 9.45 2.49 -22.50
N VAL A 172 9.79 1.65 -23.48
CA VAL A 172 10.12 0.24 -23.27
C VAL A 172 11.29 0.07 -22.29
N ASN A 173 12.28 0.96 -22.33
CA ASN A 173 13.43 0.97 -21.41
C ASN A 173 13.17 1.73 -20.11
N GLY A 174 11.98 2.27 -19.87
CA GLY A 174 11.61 3.06 -18.70
C GLY A 174 10.77 2.31 -17.66
N VAL A 175 10.54 1.01 -17.88
CA VAL A 175 9.74 0.15 -16.99
C VAL A 175 10.61 -0.87 -16.27
N ILE A 176 10.02 -1.73 -15.44
CA ILE A 176 10.74 -2.82 -14.77
C ILE A 176 11.34 -3.80 -15.79
N LYS A 177 12.47 -4.43 -15.45
CA LYS A 177 13.24 -5.28 -16.37
C LYS A 177 12.39 -6.37 -17.03
N GLY A 178 11.51 -7.01 -16.26
CA GLY A 178 10.61 -8.05 -16.78
C GLY A 178 9.66 -7.53 -17.86
N TRP A 179 9.17 -6.29 -17.74
CA TRP A 179 8.39 -5.64 -18.80
C TRP A 179 9.24 -5.29 -20.00
N THR A 180 10.42 -4.68 -19.78
CA THR A 180 11.36 -4.36 -20.86
C THR A 180 11.69 -5.58 -21.71
N GLU A 181 11.90 -6.73 -21.09
CA GLU A 181 12.15 -8.00 -21.79
C GLU A 181 10.90 -8.49 -22.51
N ALA A 182 9.75 -8.58 -21.81
CA ALA A 182 8.51 -9.09 -22.37
C ALA A 182 8.05 -8.26 -23.59
N LEU A 183 8.06 -6.93 -23.48
CA LEU A 183 7.63 -6.03 -24.56
C LEU A 183 8.42 -6.22 -25.84
N GLN A 184 9.73 -6.50 -25.75
CA GLN A 184 10.58 -6.78 -26.93
C GLN A 184 10.40 -8.19 -27.52
N LEU A 185 9.62 -9.05 -26.87
CA LEU A 185 9.22 -10.36 -27.38
C LEU A 185 7.78 -10.34 -27.92
N MET A 186 6.95 -9.41 -27.44
CA MET A 186 5.55 -9.29 -27.83
C MET A 186 5.40 -8.61 -29.19
N LYS A 187 4.29 -8.91 -29.87
CA LYS A 187 3.83 -8.17 -31.05
C LYS A 187 2.63 -7.29 -30.66
N VAL A 188 2.48 -6.15 -31.32
CA VAL A 188 1.29 -5.30 -31.20
C VAL A 188 0.03 -6.11 -31.51
N GLY A 189 -1.03 -5.91 -30.71
CA GLY A 189 -2.27 -6.68 -30.72
C GLY A 189 -2.25 -7.94 -29.86
N GLY A 190 -1.10 -8.26 -29.27
CA GLY A 190 -0.91 -9.40 -28.37
C GLY A 190 -1.36 -9.12 -26.93
N THR A 191 -1.80 -10.17 -26.23
CA THR A 191 -2.10 -10.17 -24.80
C THR A 191 -1.34 -11.31 -24.15
N TRP A 192 -0.51 -10.99 -23.17
CA TRP A 192 0.30 -11.95 -22.44
C TRP A 192 0.06 -11.86 -20.95
N GLU A 193 0.21 -12.98 -20.27
CA GLU A 193 0.32 -13.05 -18.84
C GLU A 193 1.81 -13.19 -18.46
N LEU A 194 2.31 -12.27 -17.64
CA LEU A 194 3.71 -12.21 -17.22
C LEU A 194 3.80 -12.58 -15.75
N TYR A 195 4.80 -13.39 -15.39
CA TYR A 195 5.12 -13.75 -14.01
C TYR A 195 6.57 -13.34 -13.77
N ILE A 196 6.75 -12.27 -13.04
CA ILE A 196 8.01 -11.53 -12.96
C ILE A 196 8.65 -11.78 -11.60
N PRO A 197 9.79 -12.48 -11.53
CA PRO A 197 10.54 -12.62 -10.29
C PRO A 197 11.00 -11.25 -9.78
N SER A 198 11.20 -11.12 -8.49
CA SER A 198 11.45 -9.83 -7.84
C SER A 198 12.68 -9.08 -8.36
N ASP A 199 13.72 -9.77 -8.78
CA ASP A 199 14.97 -9.20 -9.35
C ASP A 199 14.79 -8.58 -10.73
N LEU A 200 13.74 -8.98 -11.45
CA LEU A 200 13.28 -8.35 -12.69
C LEU A 200 12.18 -7.30 -12.45
N ALA A 201 11.79 -7.06 -11.19
CA ALA A 201 10.80 -6.08 -10.77
C ALA A 201 11.45 -5.01 -9.85
N TYR A 202 11.12 -5.01 -8.56
CA TYR A 202 11.59 -3.98 -7.61
C TYR A 202 12.61 -4.51 -6.59
N GLY A 203 12.98 -5.80 -6.65
CA GLY A 203 13.97 -6.42 -5.78
C GLY A 203 13.61 -6.31 -4.30
N SER A 204 14.60 -5.99 -3.47
CA SER A 204 14.42 -5.82 -2.03
C SER A 204 13.78 -4.48 -1.61
N ALA A 205 13.40 -3.63 -2.57
CA ALA A 205 12.72 -2.38 -2.28
C ALA A 205 11.21 -2.59 -2.14
N ALA A 206 10.62 -2.09 -1.04
CA ALA A 206 9.18 -1.90 -0.96
C ALA A 206 8.78 -0.68 -1.82
N ARG A 207 7.70 -0.79 -2.60
CA ARG A 207 7.20 0.30 -3.47
C ARG A 207 5.87 0.88 -2.99
N SER A 208 5.10 0.09 -2.25
CA SER A 208 3.81 0.47 -1.69
C SER A 208 3.47 -0.46 -0.52
N GLU A 209 2.33 -0.24 0.11
CA GLU A 209 1.80 -1.17 1.13
C GLU A 209 1.55 -2.58 0.57
N LEU A 210 1.27 -2.71 -0.72
CA LEU A 210 1.05 -3.99 -1.38
C LEU A 210 2.35 -4.60 -1.91
N ILE A 211 3.15 -3.83 -2.67
CA ILE A 211 4.41 -4.32 -3.24
C ILE A 211 5.50 -4.22 -2.18
N GLN A 212 5.64 -5.26 -1.40
CA GLN A 212 6.61 -5.43 -0.34
C GLN A 212 7.97 -5.95 -0.88
N PRO A 213 9.06 -5.93 -0.08
CA PRO A 213 10.36 -6.44 -0.51
C PRO A 213 10.25 -7.84 -1.13
N ASN A 214 10.96 -8.05 -2.23
CA ASN A 214 11.05 -9.32 -2.96
C ASN A 214 9.71 -9.90 -3.44
N SER A 215 8.69 -9.06 -3.64
CA SER A 215 7.42 -9.53 -4.22
C SER A 215 7.61 -9.98 -5.67
N THR A 216 7.14 -11.17 -5.98
CA THR A 216 6.91 -11.64 -7.35
C THR A 216 5.62 -11.02 -7.87
N LEU A 217 5.63 -10.51 -9.09
CA LEU A 217 4.51 -9.79 -9.68
C LEU A 217 3.89 -10.59 -10.84
N VAL A 218 2.59 -10.51 -10.96
CA VAL A 218 1.83 -11.08 -12.08
C VAL A 218 1.17 -9.94 -12.84
N PHE A 219 1.29 -9.94 -14.17
CA PHE A 219 0.63 -8.95 -15.02
C PHE A 219 -0.12 -9.63 -16.15
N GLU A 220 -1.33 -9.19 -16.38
CA GLU A 220 -1.96 -9.29 -17.69
C GLU A 220 -1.58 -8.04 -18.47
N LEU A 221 -1.01 -8.20 -19.65
CA LEU A 221 -0.47 -7.11 -20.47
C LEU A 221 -0.97 -7.24 -21.91
N GLU A 222 -1.72 -6.24 -22.38
CA GLU A 222 -2.19 -6.10 -23.74
C GLU A 222 -1.44 -4.95 -24.44
N MET A 223 -0.73 -5.22 -25.53
CA MET A 223 -0.01 -4.22 -26.29
C MET A 223 -0.89 -3.68 -27.43
N LEU A 224 -1.30 -2.42 -27.30
CA LEU A 224 -2.22 -1.76 -28.24
C LEU A 224 -1.48 -1.12 -29.43
N GLY A 225 -0.26 -0.63 -29.23
CA GLY A 225 0.49 0.07 -30.27
C GLY A 225 1.87 0.54 -29.86
N ILE A 226 2.65 0.96 -30.85
CA ILE A 226 3.95 1.61 -30.74
C ILE A 226 3.79 3.05 -31.20
N LYS A 227 4.42 4.01 -30.48
CA LYS A 227 4.48 5.44 -30.85
C LYS A 227 5.84 5.80 -31.34
#